data_a7e7e6d40cf153b0b0629b339f478128
#
_entry.id   a7e7e6d40cf153b0b0629b339f478128
#
_cell.length_a   1.000
_cell.length_b   1.000
_cell.length_c   1.000
_cell.angle_alpha   90.00
_cell.angle_beta   90.00
_cell.angle_gamma   90.00
#
_symmetry.space_group_name_H-M   'P 1'
#
loop_
_entity.id
_entity.type
_entity.pdbx_description
1 polymer ?
#
loop_
_entity_poly.entity_id
_entity_poly.type
_entity_poly.pdbx_seq_one_letter_code
_entity_poly.pdbx_strand_id
1 'polypeptide(L)'
;MDIDTKEVLEAAGTKWNFHKYEPGLVGGHCVSIDPYYLTYKAELLGYHPEVILSGRRINDNMGKYIAENTIKKLIETGKKINGANILILGITFKENITDIRNSRVCDIYEELRNYHTNPFVYDPKADWSKVDKEYNIHLLRDIQTSGSEVDLNKPYEAIIAAVKHDIFKEKYPLNKLQEISTSPLIIVDIKGLYNKKECLDNGFVYWRL
;
A
#
# COMPACT_ATOMS: atom_id res chain seq x y z
N MET A 1 -7.41 -19.58 -0.21
CA MET A 1 -6.54 -20.45 -1.03
C MET A 1 -5.11 -20.00 -0.76
N ASP A 2 -4.22 -20.90 -0.41
CA ASP A 2 -2.81 -20.57 -0.13
C ASP A 2 -1.99 -20.56 -1.42
N ILE A 3 -2.43 -19.73 -2.38
CA ILE A 3 -1.78 -19.53 -3.67
C ILE A 3 -1.17 -18.14 -3.67
N ASP A 4 0.15 -18.08 -3.85
CA ASP A 4 0.90 -16.85 -3.94
C ASP A 4 0.85 -16.29 -5.37
N THR A 5 0.26 -15.11 -5.54
CA THR A 5 0.07 -14.47 -6.85
C THR A 5 1.40 -14.27 -7.59
N LYS A 6 2.45 -13.88 -6.88
CA LYS A 6 3.76 -13.64 -7.50
C LYS A 6 4.39 -14.92 -8.02
N GLU A 7 4.30 -16.02 -7.27
CA GLU A 7 4.79 -17.34 -7.71
C GLU A 7 4.03 -17.81 -8.97
N VAL A 8 2.71 -17.59 -9.02
CA VAL A 8 1.91 -17.88 -10.22
C VAL A 8 2.36 -17.04 -11.42
N LEU A 9 2.57 -15.74 -11.22
CA LEU A 9 3.00 -14.84 -12.29
C LEU A 9 4.43 -15.13 -12.76
N GLU A 10 5.33 -15.53 -11.87
CA GLU A 10 6.68 -15.98 -12.23
C GLU A 10 6.63 -17.24 -13.07
N ALA A 11 5.82 -18.24 -12.68
CA ALA A 11 5.63 -19.46 -13.45
C ALA A 11 5.00 -19.18 -14.83
N ALA A 12 3.93 -18.37 -14.89
CA ALA A 12 3.31 -17.96 -16.14
C ALA A 12 4.26 -17.15 -17.03
N GLY A 13 5.11 -16.33 -16.42
CA GLY A 13 6.11 -15.48 -17.08
C GLY A 13 7.25 -16.23 -17.76
N THR A 14 7.35 -17.55 -17.57
CA THR A 14 8.29 -18.40 -18.33
C THR A 14 7.85 -18.59 -19.78
N LYS A 15 6.56 -18.33 -20.09
CA LYS A 15 6.03 -18.43 -21.43
C LYS A 15 6.35 -17.18 -22.25
N TRP A 16 6.89 -17.34 -23.44
CA TRP A 16 7.40 -16.28 -24.31
C TRP A 16 6.38 -15.17 -24.66
N ASN A 17 5.09 -15.49 -24.71
CA ASN A 17 4.01 -14.56 -25.07
C ASN A 17 3.22 -14.07 -23.85
N PHE A 18 3.69 -14.30 -22.63
CA PHE A 18 3.07 -13.81 -21.42
C PHE A 18 3.52 -12.37 -21.11
N HIS A 19 2.56 -11.45 -21.01
CA HIS A 19 2.85 -10.10 -20.57
C HIS A 19 3.03 -10.07 -19.05
N LYS A 20 4.24 -9.68 -18.62
CA LYS A 20 4.59 -9.62 -17.18
C LYS A 20 3.96 -8.39 -16.52
N TYR A 21 2.72 -8.54 -16.10
CA TYR A 21 2.08 -7.57 -15.21
C TYR A 21 2.26 -8.01 -13.76
N GLU A 22 2.47 -7.03 -12.88
CA GLU A 22 2.57 -7.25 -11.44
C GLU A 22 1.38 -6.61 -10.74
N PRO A 23 0.84 -7.22 -9.65
CA PRO A 23 -0.20 -6.62 -8.85
C PRO A 23 0.29 -5.34 -8.16
N GLY A 24 -0.64 -4.45 -7.86
CA GLY A 24 -0.32 -3.20 -7.19
C GLY A 24 -1.50 -2.24 -7.19
N LEU A 25 -1.25 -1.05 -6.70
CA LEU A 25 -2.21 0.05 -6.71
C LEU A 25 -2.04 0.85 -7.99
N VAL A 26 -3.07 0.93 -8.81
CA VAL A 26 -3.03 1.69 -10.06
C VAL A 26 -3.65 3.06 -9.83
N GLY A 27 -2.79 4.07 -9.83
CA GLY A 27 -3.14 5.48 -9.73
C GLY A 27 -2.69 6.29 -10.95
N GLY A 28 -2.45 7.58 -10.76
CA GLY A 28 -1.97 8.50 -11.78
C GLY A 28 -3.07 9.21 -12.55
N HIS A 29 -2.69 10.09 -13.49
CA HIS A 29 -3.61 10.99 -14.17
C HIS A 29 -4.44 10.27 -15.23
N CYS A 30 -3.82 9.67 -16.24
CA CYS A 30 -4.54 9.11 -17.39
C CYS A 30 -5.22 7.77 -17.07
N VAL A 31 -4.47 6.79 -16.54
CA VAL A 31 -4.98 5.43 -16.31
C VAL A 31 -6.16 5.41 -15.33
N SER A 32 -6.19 6.33 -14.39
CA SER A 32 -7.28 6.44 -13.42
C SER A 32 -8.51 7.18 -13.94
N ILE A 33 -8.42 7.95 -15.02
CA ILE A 33 -9.47 8.87 -15.49
C ILE A 33 -9.97 8.53 -16.90
N ASP A 34 -9.08 8.31 -17.87
CA ASP A 34 -9.47 8.17 -19.27
C ASP A 34 -10.45 7.02 -19.53
N PRO A 35 -10.37 5.86 -18.86
CA PRO A 35 -11.37 4.81 -19.02
C PRO A 35 -12.79 5.26 -18.66
N TYR A 36 -12.96 6.19 -17.72
CA TYR A 36 -14.27 6.70 -17.35
C TYR A 36 -14.87 7.62 -18.42
N TYR A 37 -14.06 8.38 -19.14
CA TYR A 37 -14.57 9.13 -20.30
C TYR A 37 -15.14 8.20 -21.38
N LEU A 38 -14.46 7.08 -21.63
CA LEU A 38 -14.93 6.10 -22.59
C LEU A 38 -16.23 5.41 -22.11
N THR A 39 -16.30 5.01 -20.84
CA THR A 39 -17.49 4.37 -20.28
C THR A 39 -18.67 5.33 -20.27
N TYR A 40 -18.46 6.58 -19.89
CA TYR A 40 -19.49 7.62 -19.93
C TYR A 40 -20.04 7.80 -21.33
N LYS A 41 -19.17 7.89 -22.36
CA LYS A 41 -19.62 8.00 -23.76
C LYS A 41 -20.38 6.78 -24.23
N ALA A 42 -19.95 5.59 -23.83
CA ALA A 42 -20.64 4.33 -24.17
C ALA A 42 -22.05 4.30 -23.58
N GLU A 43 -22.21 4.68 -22.32
CA GLU A 43 -23.51 4.74 -21.65
C GLU A 43 -24.46 5.76 -22.31
N LEU A 44 -23.96 6.93 -22.72
CA LEU A 44 -24.75 7.91 -23.49
C LEU A 44 -25.27 7.34 -24.83
N LEU A 45 -24.60 6.36 -25.39
CA LEU A 45 -24.99 5.66 -26.62
C LEU A 45 -25.85 4.41 -26.35
N GLY A 46 -26.24 4.17 -25.09
CA GLY A 46 -27.04 3.01 -24.70
C GLY A 46 -26.27 1.71 -24.53
N TYR A 47 -24.94 1.76 -24.51
CA TYR A 47 -24.07 0.60 -24.29
C TYR A 47 -23.50 0.59 -22.86
N HIS A 48 -23.69 -0.51 -22.12
CA HIS A 48 -23.11 -0.69 -20.79
C HIS A 48 -21.73 -1.38 -20.86
N PRO A 49 -20.62 -0.68 -20.58
CA PRO A 49 -19.26 -1.19 -20.78
C PRO A 49 -18.77 -2.04 -19.58
N GLU A 50 -19.37 -3.20 -19.34
CA GLU A 50 -19.14 -4.04 -18.15
C GLU A 50 -17.68 -4.41 -17.89
N VAL A 51 -16.92 -4.76 -18.95
CA VAL A 51 -15.53 -5.19 -18.80
C VAL A 51 -14.66 -4.09 -18.22
N ILE A 52 -14.80 -2.85 -18.74
CA ILE A 52 -14.03 -1.70 -18.26
C ILE A 52 -14.46 -1.36 -16.83
N LEU A 53 -15.76 -1.26 -16.59
CA LEU A 53 -16.30 -0.93 -15.27
C LEU A 53 -15.93 -1.98 -14.21
N SER A 54 -15.94 -3.26 -14.55
CA SER A 54 -15.52 -4.33 -13.63
C SER A 54 -14.04 -4.24 -13.28
N GLY A 55 -13.16 -3.99 -14.24
CA GLY A 55 -11.74 -3.78 -13.99
C GLY A 55 -11.49 -2.54 -13.12
N ARG A 56 -12.20 -1.44 -13.38
CA ARG A 56 -12.12 -0.23 -12.55
C ARG A 56 -12.58 -0.48 -11.12
N ARG A 57 -13.71 -1.14 -10.92
CA ARG A 57 -14.24 -1.47 -9.61
C ARG A 57 -13.26 -2.31 -8.78
N ILE A 58 -12.56 -3.27 -9.39
CA ILE A 58 -11.53 -4.07 -8.70
C ILE A 58 -10.40 -3.15 -8.23
N ASN A 59 -9.87 -2.31 -9.13
CA ASN A 59 -8.79 -1.38 -8.78
C ASN A 59 -9.21 -0.39 -7.69
N ASP A 60 -10.41 0.16 -7.79
CA ASP A 60 -10.92 1.16 -6.85
C ASP A 60 -11.17 0.58 -5.44
N ASN A 61 -11.47 -0.71 -5.35
CA ASN A 61 -11.61 -1.41 -4.06
C ASN A 61 -10.29 -1.97 -3.51
N MET A 62 -9.18 -1.84 -4.22
CA MET A 62 -7.92 -2.45 -3.81
C MET A 62 -7.36 -1.84 -2.52
N GLY A 63 -7.48 -0.52 -2.33
CA GLY A 63 -7.07 0.15 -1.11
C GLY A 63 -7.80 -0.41 0.12
N LYS A 64 -9.12 -0.55 0.02
CA LYS A 64 -9.95 -1.16 1.06
C LYS A 64 -9.54 -2.60 1.34
N TYR A 65 -9.35 -3.42 0.31
CA TYR A 65 -8.93 -4.81 0.44
C TYR A 65 -7.59 -4.95 1.20
N ILE A 66 -6.63 -4.06 0.93
CA ILE A 66 -5.34 -4.05 1.64
C ILE A 66 -5.50 -3.66 3.11
N ALA A 67 -6.29 -2.63 3.40
CA ALA A 67 -6.59 -2.23 4.76
C ALA A 67 -7.27 -3.36 5.54
N GLU A 68 -8.30 -4.00 4.97
CA GLU A 68 -8.98 -5.15 5.59
C GLU A 68 -8.02 -6.32 5.88
N ASN A 69 -7.09 -6.64 4.96
CA ASN A 69 -6.09 -7.68 5.20
C ASN A 69 -5.10 -7.27 6.30
N THR A 70 -4.72 -6.00 6.38
CA THR A 70 -3.91 -5.49 7.48
C THR A 70 -4.61 -5.69 8.82
N ILE A 71 -5.90 -5.35 8.91
CA ILE A 71 -6.70 -5.55 10.11
C ILE A 71 -6.82 -7.04 10.47
N LYS A 72 -7.04 -7.91 9.48
CA LYS A 72 -7.06 -9.38 9.71
C LYS A 72 -5.75 -9.86 10.31
N LYS A 73 -4.60 -9.37 9.84
CA LYS A 73 -3.29 -9.75 10.41
C LYS A 73 -3.09 -9.23 11.83
N LEU A 74 -3.61 -8.05 12.17
CA LEU A 74 -3.64 -7.59 13.57
C LEU A 74 -4.47 -8.52 14.45
N ILE A 75 -5.65 -8.94 14.00
CA ILE A 75 -6.52 -9.88 14.72
C ILE A 75 -5.83 -11.23 14.90
N GLU A 76 -5.29 -11.82 13.84
CA GLU A 76 -4.59 -13.11 13.85
C GLU A 76 -3.42 -13.14 14.84
N THR A 77 -2.77 -12.00 15.04
CA THR A 77 -1.64 -11.84 15.98
C THR A 77 -2.06 -11.39 17.37
N GLY A 78 -3.36 -11.26 17.63
CA GLY A 78 -3.89 -10.82 18.93
C GLY A 78 -3.62 -9.35 19.26
N LYS A 79 -3.25 -8.53 18.28
CA LYS A 79 -2.99 -7.11 18.48
C LYS A 79 -4.29 -6.32 18.55
N LYS A 80 -4.29 -5.27 19.39
CA LYS A 80 -5.45 -4.37 19.51
C LYS A 80 -5.55 -3.49 18.27
N ILE A 81 -6.75 -3.39 17.66
CA ILE A 81 -7.01 -2.59 16.47
C ILE A 81 -7.16 -1.11 16.83
N ASN A 82 -8.08 -0.82 17.75
CA ASN A 82 -8.36 0.56 18.14
C ASN A 82 -7.11 1.23 18.72
N GLY A 83 -6.65 2.28 18.04
CA GLY A 83 -5.43 3.02 18.37
C GLY A 83 -4.13 2.34 17.93
N ALA A 84 -4.18 1.26 17.12
CA ALA A 84 -2.99 0.64 16.55
C ALA A 84 -2.24 1.62 15.64
N ASN A 85 -0.93 1.73 15.82
CA ASN A 85 -0.09 2.56 14.97
C ASN A 85 0.34 1.76 13.74
N ILE A 86 0.00 2.24 12.56
CA ILE A 86 0.31 1.58 11.29
C ILE A 86 1.16 2.51 10.44
N LEU A 87 2.36 2.08 10.07
CA LEU A 87 3.25 2.83 9.19
C LEU A 87 2.99 2.47 7.74
N ILE A 88 2.75 3.46 6.89
CA ILE A 88 2.60 3.32 5.44
C ILE A 88 3.84 3.91 4.77
N LEU A 89 4.57 3.09 4.02
CA LEU A 89 5.76 3.48 3.26
C LEU A 89 5.39 3.81 1.81
N GLY A 90 5.42 5.09 1.48
CA GLY A 90 5.10 5.62 0.16
C GLY A 90 3.65 6.07 -0.01
N ILE A 91 3.45 7.19 -0.72
CA ILE A 91 2.14 7.74 -1.09
C ILE A 91 2.08 8.13 -2.58
N THR A 92 3.22 8.20 -3.27
CA THR A 92 3.21 8.47 -4.71
C THR A 92 2.50 7.33 -5.46
N PHE A 93 1.91 7.63 -6.62
CA PHE A 93 1.18 6.60 -7.37
C PHE A 93 2.11 5.57 -8.03
N LYS A 94 3.41 5.84 -8.10
CA LYS A 94 4.43 4.99 -8.73
C LYS A 94 5.78 5.16 -8.04
N GLU A 95 6.61 4.14 -8.13
CA GLU A 95 7.95 4.13 -7.56
C GLU A 95 8.88 5.19 -8.13
N ASN A 96 9.71 5.78 -7.27
CA ASN A 96 10.80 6.70 -7.58
C ASN A 96 10.42 8.02 -8.29
N ILE A 97 9.15 8.42 -8.19
CA ILE A 97 8.65 9.71 -8.68
C ILE A 97 8.07 10.55 -7.55
N THR A 98 7.73 11.81 -7.85
CA THR A 98 7.15 12.77 -6.89
C THR A 98 5.63 12.94 -7.05
N ASP A 99 5.03 12.32 -8.06
CA ASP A 99 3.64 12.53 -8.42
C ASP A 99 2.68 11.72 -7.52
N ILE A 100 1.72 12.41 -6.93
CA ILE A 100 0.75 11.86 -5.98
C ILE A 100 -0.67 11.73 -6.56
N ARG A 101 -0.89 12.20 -7.78
CA ARG A 101 -2.23 12.29 -8.38
C ARG A 101 -2.95 10.94 -8.40
N ASN A 102 -4.18 10.92 -7.87
CA ASN A 102 -5.02 9.73 -7.79
C ASN A 102 -4.31 8.53 -7.14
N SER A 103 -3.48 8.78 -6.12
CA SER A 103 -2.82 7.70 -5.37
C SER A 103 -3.85 6.89 -4.59
N ARG A 104 -3.89 5.58 -4.82
CA ARG A 104 -4.76 4.66 -4.09
C ARG A 104 -4.27 4.34 -2.67
N VAL A 105 -3.11 4.84 -2.31
CA VAL A 105 -2.61 4.75 -0.92
C VAL A 105 -3.49 5.59 0.02
N CYS A 106 -4.09 6.66 -0.48
CA CYS A 106 -5.04 7.47 0.28
C CYS A 106 -6.27 6.64 0.71
N ASP A 107 -6.74 5.74 -0.15
CA ASP A 107 -7.86 4.86 0.16
C ASP A 107 -7.50 3.88 1.32
N ILE A 108 -6.24 3.41 1.35
CA ILE A 108 -5.74 2.57 2.47
C ILE A 108 -5.75 3.39 3.77
N TYR A 109 -5.21 4.60 3.71
CA TYR A 109 -5.12 5.50 4.86
C TYR A 109 -6.50 5.78 5.47
N GLU A 110 -7.47 6.15 4.63
CA GLU A 110 -8.83 6.44 5.07
C GLU A 110 -9.54 5.21 5.63
N GLU A 111 -9.42 4.06 4.97
CA GLU A 111 -10.05 2.84 5.45
C GLU A 111 -9.45 2.38 6.79
N LEU A 112 -8.16 2.50 6.99
CA LEU A 112 -7.52 2.22 8.29
C LEU A 112 -8.05 3.16 9.38
N ARG A 113 -8.28 4.43 9.08
CA ARG A 113 -8.91 5.37 10.03
C ARG A 113 -10.33 4.97 10.39
N ASN A 114 -11.09 4.43 9.44
CA ASN A 114 -12.45 3.93 9.69
C ASN A 114 -12.44 2.75 10.71
N TYR A 115 -11.34 1.99 10.78
CA TYR A 115 -11.11 0.98 11.82
C TYR A 115 -10.57 1.57 13.14
N HIS A 116 -10.53 2.89 13.29
CA HIS A 116 -10.00 3.60 14.46
C HIS A 116 -8.53 3.27 14.76
N THR A 117 -7.73 2.99 13.74
CA THR A 117 -6.27 2.91 13.85
C THR A 117 -5.63 4.29 13.69
N ASN A 118 -4.34 4.39 13.96
CA ASN A 118 -3.53 5.58 13.72
C ASN A 118 -2.57 5.32 12.55
N PRO A 119 -2.98 5.55 11.30
CA PRO A 119 -2.07 5.41 10.17
C PRO A 119 -1.13 6.60 10.06
N PHE A 120 0.15 6.33 9.87
CA PHE A 120 1.22 7.28 9.62
C PHE A 120 1.80 7.03 8.24
N VAL A 121 2.02 8.08 7.47
CA VAL A 121 2.56 7.97 6.10
C VAL A 121 3.94 8.61 6.04
N TYR A 122 4.89 7.87 5.49
CA TYR A 122 6.22 8.38 5.19
C TYR A 122 6.54 8.19 3.71
N ASP A 123 6.88 9.28 3.04
CA ASP A 123 7.35 9.26 1.65
C ASP A 123 8.39 10.37 1.42
N PRO A 124 9.66 10.01 1.21
CA PRO A 124 10.72 10.99 1.00
C PRO A 124 10.73 11.62 -0.40
N LYS A 125 9.90 11.12 -1.31
CA LYS A 125 9.77 11.61 -2.69
C LYS A 125 8.60 12.55 -2.88
N ALA A 126 7.52 12.37 -2.10
CA ALA A 126 6.31 13.17 -2.23
C ALA A 126 6.53 14.63 -1.79
N ASP A 127 5.86 15.56 -2.46
CA ASP A 127 5.77 16.94 -2.03
C ASP A 127 4.74 17.05 -0.89
N TRP A 128 5.24 17.29 0.31
CA TRP A 128 4.44 17.31 1.54
C TRP A 128 3.32 18.33 1.52
N SER A 129 3.58 19.51 0.94
CA SER A 129 2.58 20.58 0.87
C SER A 129 1.44 20.22 -0.06
N LYS A 130 1.71 19.47 -1.12
CA LYS A 130 0.68 18.96 -2.03
C LYS A 130 -0.12 17.83 -1.40
N VAL A 131 0.54 16.88 -0.71
CA VAL A 131 -0.16 15.79 -0.02
C VAL A 131 -1.10 16.32 1.04
N ASP A 132 -0.64 17.25 1.87
CA ASP A 132 -1.46 17.89 2.88
C ASP A 132 -2.68 18.61 2.26
N LYS A 133 -2.44 19.42 1.22
CA LYS A 133 -3.49 20.18 0.54
C LYS A 133 -4.52 19.30 -0.18
N GLU A 134 -4.08 18.22 -0.84
CA GLU A 134 -4.92 17.39 -1.71
C GLU A 134 -5.65 16.29 -0.93
N TYR A 135 -4.98 15.71 0.06
CA TYR A 135 -5.50 14.53 0.79
C TYR A 135 -5.71 14.76 2.28
N ASN A 136 -5.33 15.93 2.82
CA ASN A 136 -5.35 16.20 4.26
C ASN A 136 -4.60 15.13 5.07
N ILE A 137 -3.45 14.69 4.53
CA ILE A 137 -2.55 13.71 5.14
C ILE A 137 -1.23 14.39 5.47
N HIS A 138 -0.88 14.41 6.76
CA HIS A 138 0.41 14.94 7.21
C HIS A 138 1.47 13.84 7.11
N LEU A 139 2.46 14.02 6.23
CA LEU A 139 3.56 13.09 6.09
C LEU A 139 4.55 13.21 7.26
N LEU A 140 5.04 12.07 7.71
CA LEU A 140 6.18 12.03 8.64
C LEU A 140 7.43 12.61 7.95
N ARG A 141 8.19 13.43 8.67
CA ARG A 141 9.47 13.96 8.17
C ARG A 141 10.57 12.92 8.22
N ASP A 142 10.53 12.07 9.23
CA ASP A 142 11.40 10.91 9.40
C ASP A 142 10.67 9.85 10.20
N ILE A 143 11.02 8.58 10.01
CA ILE A 143 10.44 7.45 10.74
C ILE A 143 11.11 7.31 12.13
N GLN A 144 12.31 7.86 12.32
CA GLN A 144 13.17 7.64 13.49
C GLN A 144 13.29 8.83 14.45
N THR A 145 12.71 9.99 14.18
CA THR A 145 12.90 11.16 15.04
C THR A 145 11.91 11.20 16.19
N SER A 146 12.45 10.99 17.39
CA SER A 146 11.87 11.48 18.63
C SER A 146 11.84 13.02 18.58
N GLY A 147 10.66 13.61 18.43
CA GLY A 147 10.51 15.08 18.45
C GLY A 147 9.51 15.67 17.46
N SER A 148 8.84 14.87 16.67
CA SER A 148 7.63 15.28 15.93
C SER A 148 6.42 15.30 16.88
N GLU A 149 5.37 16.05 16.57
CA GLU A 149 4.10 16.12 17.31
C GLU A 149 3.41 14.75 17.50
N VAL A 150 3.94 13.71 16.86
CA VAL A 150 3.53 12.31 17.00
C VAL A 150 4.37 11.69 18.10
N ASP A 151 3.73 11.16 19.12
CA ASP A 151 4.37 10.39 20.19
C ASP A 151 4.95 9.07 19.64
N LEU A 152 6.15 9.18 19.05
CA LEU A 152 6.91 8.06 18.47
C LEU A 152 7.47 7.10 19.53
N ASN A 153 7.15 7.30 20.82
CA ASN A 153 7.44 6.31 21.86
C ASN A 153 6.58 5.05 21.77
N LYS A 154 5.60 5.03 20.83
CA LYS A 154 4.78 3.85 20.58
C LYS A 154 5.24 3.17 19.29
N PRO A 155 5.72 1.92 19.36
CA PRO A 155 6.12 1.16 18.20
C PRO A 155 4.93 0.91 17.27
N TYR A 156 5.25 0.67 15.97
CA TYR A 156 4.23 0.34 14.99
C TYR A 156 3.77 -1.12 15.13
N GLU A 157 2.47 -1.36 15.09
CA GLU A 157 1.87 -2.70 15.11
C GLU A 157 1.95 -3.39 13.76
N ALA A 158 1.93 -2.61 12.66
CA ALA A 158 2.07 -3.10 11.30
C ALA A 158 2.77 -2.08 10.41
N ILE A 159 3.43 -2.55 9.35
CA ILE A 159 4.05 -1.74 8.31
C ILE A 159 3.48 -2.14 6.95
N ILE A 160 3.00 -1.17 6.19
CA ILE A 160 2.49 -1.36 4.82
C ILE A 160 3.53 -0.78 3.85
N ALA A 161 4.20 -1.63 3.08
CA ALA A 161 5.04 -1.21 1.97
C ALA A 161 4.17 -0.96 0.74
N ALA A 162 3.65 0.28 0.63
CA ALA A 162 2.67 0.64 -0.39
C ALA A 162 3.30 0.97 -1.74
N VAL A 163 4.46 1.63 -1.73
CA VAL A 163 5.20 2.01 -2.93
C VAL A 163 6.65 1.50 -2.84
N LYS A 164 7.13 0.91 -3.91
CA LYS A 164 8.47 0.29 -3.96
C LYS A 164 9.56 1.29 -4.33
N HIS A 165 9.75 2.34 -3.50
CA HIS A 165 10.89 3.23 -3.66
C HIS A 165 12.20 2.52 -3.29
N ASP A 166 13.24 2.69 -4.11
CA ASP A 166 14.55 2.06 -3.86
C ASP A 166 15.15 2.48 -2.51
N ILE A 167 14.94 3.75 -2.13
CA ILE A 167 15.39 4.31 -0.87
C ILE A 167 14.86 3.57 0.37
N PHE A 168 13.72 2.89 0.28
CA PHE A 168 13.18 2.14 1.40
C PHE A 168 14.03 0.90 1.72
N LYS A 169 14.56 0.21 0.71
CA LYS A 169 15.47 -0.91 0.93
C LYS A 169 16.78 -0.48 1.58
N GLU A 170 17.30 0.68 1.17
CA GLU A 170 18.57 1.21 1.67
C GLU A 170 18.45 1.72 3.10
N LYS A 171 17.42 2.54 3.37
CA LYS A 171 17.24 3.21 4.66
C LYS A 171 16.53 2.37 5.71
N TYR A 172 15.62 1.49 5.29
CA TYR A 172 14.75 0.72 6.17
C TYR A 172 14.80 -0.78 5.87
N PRO A 173 15.98 -1.42 6.01
CA PRO A 173 16.10 -2.87 5.97
C PRO A 173 15.30 -3.51 7.12
N LEU A 174 15.02 -4.81 7.03
CA LEU A 174 14.12 -5.52 7.95
C LEU A 174 14.49 -5.36 9.43
N ASN A 175 15.78 -5.35 9.77
CA ASN A 175 16.24 -5.14 11.14
C ASN A 175 15.83 -3.76 11.69
N LYS A 176 15.92 -2.70 10.90
CA LYS A 176 15.45 -1.36 11.32
C LYS A 176 13.95 -1.28 11.47
N LEU A 177 13.18 -1.96 10.60
CA LEU A 177 11.73 -2.04 10.75
C LEU A 177 11.35 -2.78 12.02
N GLN A 178 12.10 -3.81 12.39
CA GLN A 178 11.89 -4.55 13.61
C GLN A 178 12.11 -3.68 14.87
N GLU A 179 13.13 -2.82 14.86
CA GLU A 179 13.45 -1.90 15.98
C GLU A 179 12.31 -0.92 16.29
N ILE A 180 11.55 -0.50 15.29
CA ILE A 180 10.46 0.48 15.42
C ILE A 180 9.07 -0.16 15.54
N SER A 181 8.99 -1.48 15.62
CA SER A 181 7.73 -2.23 15.59
C SER A 181 7.52 -3.13 16.80
N THR A 182 6.28 -3.48 17.07
CA THR A 182 5.92 -4.50 18.06
C THR A 182 6.18 -5.90 17.52
N SER A 183 6.47 -6.86 18.41
CA SER A 183 6.60 -8.28 18.02
C SER A 183 5.25 -9.00 18.11
N PRO A 184 4.93 -9.90 17.13
CA PRO A 184 5.63 -10.09 15.86
C PRO A 184 5.43 -8.88 14.93
N LEU A 185 6.45 -8.53 14.14
CA LEU A 185 6.31 -7.50 13.10
C LEU A 185 5.38 -8.00 11.99
N ILE A 186 4.35 -7.19 11.68
CA ILE A 186 3.45 -7.44 10.55
C ILE A 186 3.91 -6.59 9.37
N ILE A 187 4.20 -7.24 8.24
CA ILE A 187 4.55 -6.57 6.98
C ILE A 187 3.49 -6.89 5.94
N VAL A 188 2.83 -5.85 5.45
CA VAL A 188 1.90 -5.90 4.31
C VAL A 188 2.62 -5.31 3.11
N ASP A 189 3.06 -6.14 2.19
CA ASP A 189 3.93 -5.75 1.08
C ASP A 189 3.21 -5.80 -0.26
N ILE A 190 2.78 -4.63 -0.75
CA ILE A 190 1.94 -4.54 -1.94
C ILE A 190 2.71 -4.89 -3.22
N LYS A 191 3.98 -4.49 -3.28
CA LYS A 191 4.81 -4.58 -4.49
C LYS A 191 5.97 -5.57 -4.39
N GLY A 192 6.04 -6.36 -3.32
CA GLY A 192 7.17 -7.27 -3.08
C GLY A 192 8.49 -6.51 -2.90
N LEU A 193 8.47 -5.49 -2.05
CA LEU A 193 9.66 -4.71 -1.67
C LEU A 193 10.65 -5.57 -0.88
N TYR A 194 10.14 -6.37 0.06
CA TYR A 194 10.93 -7.24 0.93
C TYR A 194 10.86 -8.70 0.48
N ASN A 195 11.91 -9.47 0.81
CA ASN A 195 11.94 -10.88 0.50
C ASN A 195 11.03 -11.67 1.47
N LYS A 196 10.03 -12.39 0.94
CA LYS A 196 9.07 -13.18 1.72
C LYS A 196 9.77 -14.18 2.65
N LYS A 197 10.74 -14.95 2.11
CA LYS A 197 11.45 -15.95 2.88
C LYS A 197 12.22 -15.33 4.03
N GLU A 198 12.96 -14.26 3.76
CA GLU A 198 13.70 -13.53 4.78
C GLU A 198 12.79 -12.98 5.88
N CYS A 199 11.61 -12.44 5.54
CA CYS A 199 10.63 -11.99 6.52
C CYS A 199 10.15 -13.14 7.41
N LEU A 200 9.81 -14.29 6.82
CA LEU A 200 9.32 -15.45 7.56
C LEU A 200 10.42 -16.08 8.43
N ASP A 201 11.66 -16.18 7.93
CA ASP A 201 12.81 -16.69 8.66
C ASP A 201 13.16 -15.82 9.89
N ASN A 202 12.84 -14.53 9.85
CA ASN A 202 12.94 -13.59 10.99
C ASN A 202 11.70 -13.61 11.93
N GLY A 203 10.73 -14.48 11.69
CA GLY A 203 9.53 -14.59 12.53
C GLY A 203 8.50 -13.48 12.32
N PHE A 204 8.55 -12.78 11.19
CA PHE A 204 7.57 -11.75 10.86
C PHE A 204 6.30 -12.36 10.25
N VAL A 205 5.18 -11.70 10.48
CA VAL A 205 3.93 -12.00 9.77
C VAL A 205 3.94 -11.24 8.46
N TYR A 206 4.14 -11.96 7.37
CA TYR A 206 4.24 -11.37 6.04
C TYR A 206 3.03 -11.69 5.18
N TRP A 207 2.45 -10.66 4.59
CA TRP A 207 1.41 -10.79 3.57
C TRP A 207 1.76 -9.92 2.36
N ARG A 208 1.46 -10.41 1.15
CA ARG A 208 1.58 -9.64 -0.09
C ARG A 208 0.37 -9.82 -1.00
N LEU A 209 0.17 -8.82 -1.87
CA LEU A 209 -0.89 -8.79 -2.87
C LEU A 209 -0.65 -9.81 -3.98
#